data_d4397fdca089760b499803515ea7bfdc
#
_entry.id   d4397fdca089760b499803515ea7bfdc
#
_cell.length_a   1.000
_cell.length_b   1.000
_cell.length_c   1.000
_cell.angle_alpha   90.00
_cell.angle_beta   90.00
_cell.angle_gamma   90.00
#
_symmetry.space_group_name_H-M   'P 1'
#
loop_
_entity.id
_entity.type
_entity.pdbx_description
1 polymer ?
#
loop_
_entity_poly.entity_id
_entity_poly.type
_entity_poly.pdbx_seq_one_letter_code
_entity_poly.pdbx_strand_id
1 'polypeptide(L)'
;RSDVERKRLFGLSPEARSGSGLNSGLYAADAHVRTYSHLGERAAQLIRHGWSVVVDAAFLKRAERDAFAHLAAELGCPFHLQAREAPVSVLRERIERRLAKGRDASEATVQVLEQQLQVVEPLDDDERRQLLNDPHAVD
;
A
#
# COMPACT_ATOMS: atom_id res chain seq x y z
N ARG A 1 2.32 -2.12 7.02
CA ARG A 1 1.32 -2.53 6.01
C ARG A 1 0.04 -1.77 6.18
N SER A 2 -0.46 -1.19 5.10
CA SER A 2 -1.70 -0.39 5.09
C SER A 2 -2.92 -1.15 5.62
N ASP A 3 -3.08 -2.42 5.25
CA ASP A 3 -4.21 -3.25 5.71
C ASP A 3 -4.22 -3.44 7.22
N VAL A 4 -3.04 -3.63 7.83
CA VAL A 4 -2.89 -3.77 9.28
C VAL A 4 -3.23 -2.46 10.00
N GLU A 5 -2.65 -1.35 9.54
CA GLU A 5 -2.87 -0.04 10.18
C GLU A 5 -4.31 0.45 9.98
N ARG A 6 -4.92 0.18 8.83
CA ARG A 6 -6.34 0.46 8.59
C ARG A 6 -7.21 -0.26 9.61
N LYS A 7 -7.02 -1.55 9.82
CA LYS A 7 -7.79 -2.31 10.81
C LYS A 7 -7.60 -1.77 12.22
N ARG A 8 -6.38 -1.42 12.60
CA ARG A 8 -6.09 -0.80 13.89
C ARG A 8 -6.83 0.52 14.10
N LEU A 9 -6.87 1.39 13.08
CA LEU A 9 -7.60 2.66 13.14
C LEU A 9 -9.11 2.49 13.41
N PHE A 10 -9.66 1.33 13.02
CA PHE A 10 -11.07 0.99 13.23
C PHE A 10 -11.29 0.01 14.39
N GLY A 11 -10.28 -0.19 15.25
CA GLY A 11 -10.39 -1.04 16.44
C GLY A 11 -10.44 -2.54 16.16
N LEU A 12 -9.99 -2.96 14.98
CA LEU A 12 -9.96 -4.37 14.58
C LEU A 12 -8.56 -4.96 14.72
N SER A 13 -8.49 -6.24 15.05
CA SER A 13 -7.23 -6.97 14.96
C SER A 13 -6.81 -7.16 13.48
N PRO A 14 -5.52 -7.33 13.18
CA PRO A 14 -5.04 -7.50 11.81
C PRO A 14 -5.70 -8.66 11.05
N GLU A 15 -6.10 -9.70 11.78
CA GLU A 15 -6.69 -10.92 11.21
C GLU A 15 -8.24 -10.88 11.18
N ALA A 16 -8.86 -9.90 11.86
CA ALA A 16 -10.31 -9.78 11.89
C ALA A 16 -10.88 -9.56 10.48
N ARG A 17 -12.00 -10.19 10.18
CA ARG A 17 -12.77 -9.90 8.95
C ARG A 17 -13.67 -8.70 9.20
N SER A 18 -13.52 -7.67 8.38
CA SER A 18 -14.31 -6.44 8.51
C SER A 18 -15.73 -6.58 7.98
N GLY A 19 -15.96 -7.51 7.08
CA GLY A 19 -17.22 -7.61 6.34
C GLY A 19 -17.51 -6.40 5.44
N SER A 20 -16.51 -5.53 5.23
CA SER A 20 -16.66 -4.33 4.41
C SER A 20 -16.78 -4.68 2.93
N GLY A 21 -17.81 -4.17 2.27
CA GLY A 21 -17.96 -4.25 0.82
C GLY A 21 -17.05 -3.27 0.10
N LEU A 22 -17.07 -3.32 -1.23
CA LEU A 22 -16.38 -2.35 -2.10
C LEU A 22 -16.84 -0.93 -1.78
N ASN A 23 -15.89 -0.02 -1.62
CA ASN A 23 -16.12 1.41 -1.33
C ASN A 23 -16.99 1.68 -0.09
N SER A 24 -17.05 0.74 0.85
CA SER A 24 -17.81 0.90 2.09
C SER A 24 -16.99 0.48 3.32
N GLY A 25 -17.40 0.94 4.51
CA GLY A 25 -16.73 0.60 5.76
C GLY A 25 -15.23 0.95 5.72
N LEU A 26 -14.36 -0.03 5.91
CA LEU A 26 -12.90 0.15 5.90
C LEU A 26 -12.34 0.58 4.53
N TYR A 27 -13.10 0.44 3.45
CA TYR A 27 -12.69 0.78 2.08
C TYR A 27 -13.38 2.03 1.53
N ALA A 28 -14.09 2.78 2.37
CA ALA A 28 -14.63 4.08 2.02
C ALA A 28 -13.49 5.11 1.78
N ALA A 29 -13.78 6.15 1.00
CA ALA A 29 -12.79 7.14 0.61
C ALA A 29 -12.16 7.88 1.81
N ASP A 30 -12.95 8.21 2.82
CA ASP A 30 -12.48 8.84 4.07
C ASP A 30 -11.59 7.89 4.89
N ALA A 31 -11.92 6.59 4.94
CA ALA A 31 -11.10 5.58 5.59
C ALA A 31 -9.75 5.42 4.86
N HIS A 32 -9.74 5.54 3.53
CA HIS A 32 -8.53 5.52 2.73
C HIS A 32 -7.61 6.70 3.08
N VAL A 33 -8.13 7.93 3.04
CA VAL A 33 -7.38 9.14 3.39
C VAL A 33 -6.81 9.04 4.80
N ARG A 34 -7.64 8.67 5.79
CA ARG A 34 -7.19 8.49 7.19
C ARG A 34 -6.08 7.45 7.32
N THR A 35 -6.18 6.34 6.56
CA THR A 35 -5.14 5.29 6.58
C THR A 35 -3.81 5.83 6.07
N TYR A 36 -3.79 6.55 4.94
CA TYR A 36 -2.55 7.08 4.38
C TYR A 36 -1.95 8.19 5.23
N SER A 37 -2.76 9.09 5.80
CA SER A 37 -2.29 10.08 6.78
C SER A 37 -1.63 9.39 7.98
N HIS A 38 -2.28 8.37 8.55
CA HIS A 38 -1.74 7.62 9.68
C HIS A 38 -0.43 6.90 9.33
N LEU A 39 -0.33 6.30 8.13
CA LEU A 39 0.93 5.69 7.67
C LEU A 39 2.07 6.72 7.60
N GLY A 40 1.80 7.91 7.09
CA GLY A 40 2.77 9.01 7.04
C GLY A 40 3.22 9.45 8.44
N GLU A 41 2.29 9.65 9.35
CA GLU A 41 2.58 10.02 10.75
C GLU A 41 3.44 8.95 11.44
N ARG A 42 3.10 7.67 11.28
CA ARG A 42 3.86 6.55 11.84
C ARG A 42 5.26 6.46 11.24
N ALA A 43 5.38 6.63 9.91
CA ALA A 43 6.67 6.66 9.23
C ALA A 43 7.55 7.80 9.77
N ALA A 44 6.99 9.01 9.86
CA ALA A 44 7.70 10.18 10.40
C ALA A 44 8.20 9.97 11.84
N GLN A 45 7.36 9.40 12.71
CA GLN A 45 7.74 9.07 14.07
C GLN A 45 8.94 8.12 14.12
N LEU A 46 8.90 7.03 13.35
CA LEU A 46 9.97 6.04 13.32
C LEU A 46 11.26 6.61 12.75
N ILE A 47 11.19 7.38 11.67
CA ILE A 47 12.36 8.03 11.04
C ILE A 47 13.02 9.02 11.99
N ARG A 48 12.25 9.84 12.72
CA ARG A 48 12.78 10.77 13.73
C ARG A 48 13.50 10.06 14.87
N HIS A 49 13.19 8.79 15.12
CA HIS A 49 13.88 7.95 16.11
C HIS A 49 15.03 7.12 15.48
N GLY A 50 15.43 7.40 14.24
CA GLY A 50 16.56 6.77 13.57
C GLY A 50 16.27 5.43 12.91
N TRP A 51 15.01 5.06 12.71
CA TRP A 51 14.64 3.81 12.05
C TRP A 51 14.51 3.98 10.54
N SER A 52 14.96 2.99 9.79
CA SER A 52 14.58 2.83 8.39
C SER A 52 13.15 2.27 8.31
N VAL A 53 12.35 2.80 7.39
CA VAL A 53 10.92 2.45 7.29
C VAL A 53 10.57 1.97 5.90
N VAL A 54 9.83 0.88 5.83
CA VAL A 54 9.16 0.42 4.60
C VAL A 54 7.65 0.60 4.76
N VAL A 55 7.04 1.36 3.86
CA VAL A 55 5.58 1.53 3.82
C VAL A 55 5.02 0.65 2.71
N ASP A 56 4.29 -0.40 3.11
CA ASP A 56 3.66 -1.36 2.20
C ASP A 56 2.17 -1.03 2.02
N ALA A 57 1.82 -0.51 0.84
CA ALA A 57 0.47 -0.13 0.43
C ALA A 57 0.31 -0.21 -1.08
N ALA A 58 -0.91 -0.05 -1.58
CA ALA A 58 -1.20 -0.13 -3.01
C ALA A 58 -0.61 1.05 -3.81
N PHE A 59 -0.58 2.25 -3.23
CA PHE A 59 -0.03 3.46 -3.86
C PHE A 59 -0.48 3.67 -5.32
N LEU A 60 -1.78 3.55 -5.56
CA LEU A 60 -2.36 3.58 -6.90
C LEU A 60 -2.27 4.95 -7.57
N LYS A 61 -2.28 6.01 -6.77
CA LYS A 61 -2.27 7.38 -7.26
C LYS A 61 -0.90 8.03 -7.09
N ARG A 62 -0.50 8.82 -8.08
CA ARG A 62 0.73 9.60 -8.01
C ARG A 62 0.75 10.50 -6.77
N ALA A 63 -0.34 11.19 -6.49
CA ALA A 63 -0.45 12.08 -5.33
C ALA A 63 -0.15 11.37 -3.99
N GLU A 64 -0.50 10.09 -3.87
CA GLU A 64 -0.18 9.28 -2.69
C GLU A 64 1.33 9.04 -2.58
N ARG A 65 2.00 8.74 -3.69
CA ARG A 65 3.44 8.51 -3.75
C ARG A 65 4.23 9.80 -3.51
N ASP A 66 3.80 10.90 -4.15
CA ASP A 66 4.37 12.23 -3.96
C ASP A 66 4.30 12.69 -2.49
N ALA A 67 3.21 12.42 -1.80
CA ALA A 67 3.06 12.75 -0.38
C ALA A 67 4.16 12.11 0.49
N PHE A 68 4.53 10.86 0.21
CA PHE A 68 5.61 10.18 0.93
C PHE A 68 7.00 10.65 0.50
N ALA A 69 7.19 10.99 -0.78
CA ALA A 69 8.42 11.60 -1.26
C ALA A 69 8.67 12.97 -0.60
N HIS A 70 7.64 13.82 -0.51
CA HIS A 70 7.71 15.09 0.21
C HIS A 70 7.99 14.91 1.70
N LEU A 71 7.32 13.95 2.35
CA LEU A 71 7.56 13.63 3.75
C LEU A 71 9.03 13.23 3.99
N ALA A 72 9.60 12.41 3.12
CA ALA A 72 11.01 12.02 3.22
C ALA A 72 11.95 13.22 3.05
N ALA A 73 11.66 14.11 2.09
CA ALA A 73 12.41 15.35 1.87
C ALA A 73 12.35 16.27 3.11
N GLU A 74 11.17 16.47 3.70
CA GLU A 74 10.98 17.24 4.94
C GLU A 74 11.76 16.67 6.13
N LEU A 75 11.88 15.34 6.18
CA LEU A 75 12.62 14.63 7.23
C LEU A 75 14.11 14.50 6.93
N GLY A 76 14.58 14.94 5.75
CA GLY A 76 15.97 14.87 5.33
C GLY A 76 16.47 13.42 5.16
N CYS A 77 15.61 12.48 4.80
CA CYS A 77 16.00 11.09 4.60
C CYS A 77 15.87 10.66 3.13
N PRO A 78 16.67 9.67 2.67
CA PRO A 78 16.53 9.10 1.35
C PRO A 78 15.12 8.49 1.12
N PHE A 79 14.62 8.62 -0.10
CA PHE A 79 13.35 8.03 -0.52
C PHE A 79 13.58 7.12 -1.73
N HIS A 80 12.98 5.94 -1.68
CA HIS A 80 13.02 4.98 -2.77
C HIS A 80 11.65 4.34 -2.98
N LEU A 81 11.34 4.05 -4.23
CA LEU A 81 10.17 3.27 -4.61
C LEU A 81 10.55 1.82 -4.87
N GLN A 82 9.69 0.90 -4.47
CA GLN A 82 9.77 -0.50 -4.86
C GLN A 82 8.45 -0.90 -5.50
N ALA A 83 8.39 -0.89 -6.82
CA ALA A 83 7.23 -1.36 -7.57
C ALA A 83 7.30 -2.89 -7.75
N ARG A 84 6.21 -3.56 -7.44
CA ARG A 84 6.05 -5.02 -7.64
C ARG A 84 5.04 -5.25 -8.74
N GLU A 85 5.51 -5.20 -9.98
CA GLU A 85 4.70 -5.52 -11.14
C GLU A 85 4.58 -7.03 -11.33
N ALA A 86 3.41 -7.48 -11.74
CA ALA A 86 3.18 -8.87 -12.11
C ALA A 86 2.03 -8.93 -13.13
N PRO A 87 2.02 -9.93 -14.04
CA PRO A 87 0.88 -10.16 -14.91
C PRO A 87 -0.43 -10.29 -14.14
N VAL A 88 -1.53 -9.80 -14.70
CA VAL A 88 -2.85 -9.81 -14.03
C VAL A 88 -3.27 -11.22 -13.62
N SER A 89 -2.94 -12.23 -14.44
CA SER A 89 -3.20 -13.65 -14.13
C SER A 89 -2.52 -14.09 -12.84
N VAL A 90 -1.26 -13.68 -12.66
CA VAL A 90 -0.48 -13.97 -11.44
C VAL A 90 -1.05 -13.25 -10.23
N LEU A 91 -1.51 -11.99 -10.39
CA LEU A 91 -2.14 -11.24 -9.31
C LEU A 91 -3.45 -11.90 -8.87
N ARG A 92 -4.29 -12.36 -9.81
CA ARG A 92 -5.52 -13.12 -9.52
C ARG A 92 -5.22 -14.39 -8.74
N GLU A 93 -4.29 -15.20 -9.22
CA GLU A 93 -3.88 -16.44 -8.54
C GLU A 93 -3.40 -16.19 -7.10
N ARG A 94 -2.59 -15.14 -6.90
CA ARG A 94 -2.10 -14.76 -5.56
C ARG A 94 -3.25 -14.36 -4.62
N ILE A 95 -4.24 -13.62 -5.13
CA ILE A 95 -5.44 -13.22 -4.36
C ILE A 95 -6.23 -14.45 -3.96
N GLU A 96 -6.55 -15.33 -4.91
CA GLU A 96 -7.32 -16.56 -4.66
C GLU A 96 -6.64 -17.46 -3.64
N ARG A 97 -5.32 -17.68 -3.80
CA ARG A 97 -4.51 -18.47 -2.86
C ARG A 97 -4.49 -17.86 -1.46
N ARG A 98 -4.41 -16.52 -1.36
CA ARG A 98 -4.46 -15.80 -0.09
C ARG A 98 -5.82 -15.92 0.58
N LEU A 99 -6.91 -15.74 -0.17
CA LEU A 99 -8.27 -15.88 0.34
C LEU A 99 -8.55 -17.30 0.84
N ALA A 100 -8.07 -18.31 0.11
CA ALA A 100 -8.20 -19.71 0.52
C ALA A 100 -7.47 -20.02 1.84
N LYS A 101 -6.32 -19.37 2.11
CA LYS A 101 -5.59 -19.51 3.38
C LYS A 101 -6.27 -18.81 4.56
N GLY A 102 -7.04 -17.76 4.31
CA GLY A 102 -7.85 -17.07 5.30
C GLY A 102 -7.12 -16.35 6.44
N ARG A 103 -5.79 -16.17 6.35
CA ARG A 103 -4.94 -15.65 7.43
C ARG A 103 -4.18 -14.38 7.06
N ASP A 104 -4.64 -13.62 6.09
CA ASP A 104 -3.99 -12.38 5.69
C ASP A 104 -4.80 -11.16 6.15
N ALA A 105 -4.10 -10.08 6.51
CA ALA A 105 -4.72 -8.81 6.88
C ALA A 105 -5.48 -8.16 5.72
N SER A 106 -5.04 -8.42 4.47
CA SER A 106 -5.73 -7.94 3.28
C SER A 106 -6.97 -8.76 2.97
N GLU A 107 -8.09 -8.09 2.77
CA GLU A 107 -9.36 -8.66 2.34
C GLU A 107 -9.64 -8.40 0.85
N ALA A 108 -8.63 -7.91 0.11
CA ALA A 108 -8.79 -7.58 -1.30
C ALA A 108 -9.19 -8.83 -2.11
N THR A 109 -10.28 -8.70 -2.85
CA THR A 109 -10.83 -9.70 -3.78
C THR A 109 -10.35 -9.44 -5.20
N VAL A 110 -10.67 -10.34 -6.13
CA VAL A 110 -10.45 -10.12 -7.57
C VAL A 110 -11.21 -8.89 -8.08
N GLN A 111 -12.40 -8.60 -7.55
CA GLN A 111 -13.15 -7.39 -7.90
C GLN A 111 -12.41 -6.11 -7.47
N VAL A 112 -11.77 -6.12 -6.30
CA VAL A 112 -10.92 -5.01 -5.85
C VAL A 112 -9.74 -4.82 -6.79
N LEU A 113 -9.08 -5.92 -7.23
CA LEU A 113 -8.00 -5.85 -8.21
C LEU A 113 -8.48 -5.21 -9.52
N GLU A 114 -9.62 -5.62 -10.03
CA GLU A 114 -10.19 -5.07 -11.28
C GLU A 114 -10.45 -3.57 -11.18
N GLN A 115 -10.98 -3.09 -10.05
CA GLN A 115 -11.14 -1.66 -9.81
C GLN A 115 -9.78 -0.94 -9.72
N GLN A 116 -8.81 -1.52 -9.03
CA GLN A 116 -7.48 -0.93 -8.90
C GLN A 116 -6.80 -0.79 -10.26
N LEU A 117 -6.93 -1.76 -11.14
CA LEU A 117 -6.39 -1.71 -12.51
C LEU A 117 -7.00 -0.60 -13.38
N GLN A 118 -8.25 -0.17 -13.07
CA GLN A 118 -8.90 0.94 -13.78
C GLN A 118 -8.41 2.33 -13.31
N VAL A 119 -7.90 2.43 -12.09
CA VAL A 119 -7.59 3.71 -11.46
C VAL A 119 -6.10 3.89 -11.17
N VAL A 120 -5.28 2.86 -11.38
CA VAL A 120 -3.85 2.94 -11.16
C VAL A 120 -3.20 3.94 -12.12
N GLU A 121 -2.40 4.84 -11.58
CA GLU A 121 -1.59 5.78 -12.33
C GLU A 121 -0.18 5.20 -12.47
N PRO A 122 0.31 5.00 -13.72
CA PRO A 122 1.64 4.46 -13.95
C PRO A 122 2.72 5.37 -13.36
N LEU A 123 3.88 4.78 -13.05
CA LEU A 123 5.04 5.56 -12.63
C LEU A 123 5.51 6.42 -13.78
N ASP A 124 5.81 7.69 -13.49
CA ASP A 124 6.45 8.57 -14.44
C ASP A 124 7.99 8.40 -14.46
N ASP A 125 8.68 9.19 -15.28
CA ASP A 125 10.13 9.08 -15.45
C ASP A 125 10.91 9.49 -14.20
N ASP A 126 10.38 10.43 -13.40
CA ASP A 126 11.00 10.87 -12.15
C ASP A 126 10.87 9.79 -11.08
N GLU A 127 9.70 9.19 -10.96
CA GLU A 127 9.45 8.08 -10.06
C GLU A 127 10.28 6.85 -10.44
N ARG A 128 10.41 6.56 -11.75
CA ARG A 128 11.23 5.44 -12.25
C ARG A 128 12.71 5.59 -11.88
N ARG A 129 13.23 6.82 -11.79
CA ARG A 129 14.60 7.06 -11.33
C ARG A 129 14.80 6.80 -9.83
N GLN A 130 13.72 6.79 -9.07
CA GLN A 130 13.72 6.50 -7.63
C GLN A 130 13.48 5.02 -7.31
N LEU A 131 13.26 4.18 -8.34
CA LEU A 131 13.10 2.75 -8.13
C LEU A 131 14.36 2.13 -7.53
N LEU A 132 14.18 1.35 -6.48
CA LEU A 132 15.21 0.43 -6.04
C LEU A 132 15.44 -0.61 -7.14
N ASN A 133 16.67 -0.73 -7.60
CA ASN A 133 17.07 -1.87 -8.42
C ASN A 133 16.93 -3.13 -7.55
N ASP A 134 15.96 -3.97 -7.86
CA ASP A 134 15.83 -5.28 -7.23
C ASP A 134 16.84 -6.24 -7.89
N PRO A 135 17.93 -6.63 -7.20
CA PRO A 135 18.92 -7.55 -7.77
C PRO A 135 18.33 -8.96 -8.00
N HIS A 136 17.10 -9.20 -7.57
CA HIS A 136 16.36 -10.45 -7.71
C HIS A 136 15.12 -10.32 -8.61
N ALA A 137 14.93 -9.19 -9.29
CA ALA A 137 13.95 -9.09 -10.36
C ALA A 137 14.42 -10.01 -11.50
N VAL A 138 13.88 -11.20 -11.54
CA VAL A 138 14.07 -12.13 -12.67
C VAL A 138 13.19 -11.61 -13.81
N ASP A 139 13.81 -11.36 -14.95
CA ASP A 139 13.15 -11.07 -16.23
C ASP A 139 12.10 -12.13 -16.60
#